data_f4a42870879ab91b09170ba9d4a3a615
#
_entry.id   f4a42870879ab91b09170ba9d4a3a615
#
_cell.length_a   1.000
_cell.length_b   1.000
_cell.length_c   1.000
_cell.angle_alpha   90.00
_cell.angle_beta   90.00
_cell.angle_gamma   90.00
#
_symmetry.space_group_name_H-M   'P 1'
#
loop_
_entity.id
_entity.type
_entity.pdbx_description
1 polymer ?
#
loop_
_entity_poly.entity_id
_entity_poly.type
_entity_poly.pdbx_seq_one_letter_code
_entity_poly.pdbx_strand_id
1 'polypeptide(L)'
;MGSVARIMTRFLFSVVNSAVSWDSEVFLSDDSLCEIEFWSNNVHVLNGKIYWGASSLPVRVSCFSDASDSACGAFVESQPELTFHQNWSLAESVRSSTWRELKAVCLALEAFASRLSNSKVFWYSDNQNVECILRNGSRKCDLQELALVVFQICLLHCISLEVKWIPRDLNVSADCISKLVDFDDYGLNDIVFQGLNHLWGPHTIDRFSCSYNAKLPRFNSRFFQPGCEAVDAFAQYWGYDNNWLCPPVCLIVRVIKHMELCRAQGTLVLPLWKSAFFWNVCARDGVHWNSFVVDWVYLPKFQGLFVPGKARNSLFGSRPIDFDVVALRVNFRRPRPPSSLAGFCSMPDGKCYLCS
;
A
#
# COMPACT_ATOMS: atom_id res chain seq x y z
N MET A 1 18.56 21.27 19.08
CA MET A 1 18.01 22.06 17.96
C MET A 1 18.73 21.87 16.62
N GLY A 2 20.03 21.55 16.56
CA GLY A 2 20.84 21.64 15.34
C GLY A 2 20.26 21.07 14.04
N SER A 3 19.85 19.80 13.98
CA SER A 3 19.29 19.20 12.78
C SER A 3 17.87 19.69 12.48
N VAL A 4 17.03 19.82 13.49
CA VAL A 4 15.66 20.34 13.34
C VAL A 4 15.69 21.77 12.77
N ALA A 5 16.56 22.64 13.33
CA ALA A 5 16.69 23.99 12.82
C ALA A 5 17.13 24.01 11.35
N ARG A 6 18.08 23.14 10.97
CA ARG A 6 18.55 23.08 9.57
C ARG A 6 17.47 22.63 8.59
N ILE A 7 16.63 21.67 8.97
CA ILE A 7 15.53 21.19 8.12
C ILE A 7 14.41 22.23 8.05
N MET A 8 14.01 22.81 9.20
CA MET A 8 12.87 23.71 9.32
C MET A 8 13.19 25.19 9.13
N THR A 9 14.27 25.52 8.43
CA THR A 9 14.64 26.90 8.05
C THR A 9 15.17 26.97 6.61
N ARG A 10 14.99 25.93 5.82
CA ARG A 10 15.58 25.86 4.46
C ARG A 10 14.98 26.85 3.49
N PHE A 11 13.66 26.98 3.51
CA PHE A 11 12.96 27.94 2.65
C PHE A 11 13.22 29.37 3.12
N LEU A 12 13.25 29.63 4.41
CA LEU A 12 13.67 30.93 4.96
C LEU A 12 15.09 31.30 4.55
N PHE A 13 16.04 30.35 4.63
CA PHE A 13 17.39 30.58 4.13
C PHE A 13 17.44 30.88 2.63
N SER A 14 16.59 30.24 1.83
CA SER A 14 16.49 30.51 0.40
C SER A 14 16.01 31.93 0.15
N VAL A 15 15.01 32.40 0.89
CA VAL A 15 14.50 33.78 0.81
C VAL A 15 15.57 34.77 1.22
N VAL A 16 16.26 34.57 2.33
CA VAL A 16 17.36 35.45 2.78
C VAL A 16 18.48 35.50 1.75
N ASN A 17 18.86 34.36 1.16
CA ASN A 17 19.91 34.32 0.12
C ASN A 17 19.50 34.92 -1.22
N SER A 18 18.22 35.14 -1.49
CA SER A 18 17.73 35.83 -2.68
C SER A 18 17.73 37.36 -2.54
N ALA A 19 17.87 37.88 -1.32
CA ALA A 19 17.93 39.30 -1.07
C ALA A 19 19.22 39.95 -1.62
N VAL A 20 19.10 41.08 -2.27
CA VAL A 20 20.24 41.84 -2.84
C VAL A 20 21.03 42.55 -1.73
N SER A 21 20.35 43.01 -0.68
CA SER A 21 20.92 43.66 0.51
C SER A 21 20.11 43.33 1.74
N TRP A 22 20.64 43.69 2.93
CA TRP A 22 19.93 43.52 4.20
C TRP A 22 18.64 44.34 4.32
N ASP A 23 18.53 45.42 3.59
CA ASP A 23 17.38 46.33 3.60
C ASP A 23 16.43 46.07 2.42
N SER A 24 16.70 45.00 1.61
CA SER A 24 15.83 44.65 0.48
C SER A 24 14.53 44.02 0.96
N GLU A 25 13.42 44.44 0.36
CA GLU A 25 12.17 43.72 0.50
C GLU A 25 12.29 42.30 -0.08
N VAL A 26 11.77 41.32 0.66
CA VAL A 26 11.74 39.91 0.23
C VAL A 26 10.30 39.38 0.26
N PHE A 27 9.98 38.55 -0.70
CA PHE A 27 8.69 37.85 -0.74
C PHE A 27 8.82 36.50 -0.05
N LEU A 28 7.98 36.26 0.95
CA LEU A 28 7.89 34.97 1.59
C LEU A 28 7.01 34.05 0.76
N SER A 29 7.54 32.88 0.39
CA SER A 29 6.75 31.81 -0.18
C SER A 29 5.86 31.16 0.87
N ASP A 30 4.83 30.44 0.44
CA ASP A 30 3.95 29.66 1.35
C ASP A 30 4.76 28.70 2.21
N ASP A 31 5.78 28.04 1.65
CA ASP A 31 6.70 27.16 2.39
C ASP A 31 7.47 27.91 3.48
N SER A 32 7.93 29.13 3.19
CA SER A 32 8.62 29.98 4.19
C SER A 32 7.68 30.42 5.31
N LEU A 33 6.42 30.70 4.97
CA LEU A 33 5.39 31.04 5.97
C LEU A 33 5.08 29.81 6.85
N CYS A 34 5.00 28.62 6.28
CA CYS A 34 4.84 27.36 7.04
C CYS A 34 6.02 27.13 8.00
N GLU A 35 7.26 27.45 7.62
CA GLU A 35 8.42 27.36 8.52
C GLU A 35 8.31 28.38 9.67
N ILE A 36 7.86 29.62 9.42
CA ILE A 36 7.63 30.63 10.46
C ILE A 36 6.54 30.17 11.43
N GLU A 37 5.43 29.69 10.91
CA GLU A 37 4.32 29.19 11.71
C GLU A 37 4.75 27.99 12.56
N PHE A 38 5.51 27.07 11.98
CA PHE A 38 6.10 25.95 12.72
C PHE A 38 6.90 26.44 13.92
N TRP A 39 7.81 27.40 13.74
CA TRP A 39 8.64 27.92 14.82
C TRP A 39 7.83 28.70 15.84
N SER A 40 6.87 29.50 15.42
CA SER A 40 5.96 30.23 16.32
C SER A 40 5.25 29.28 17.29
N ASN A 41 4.79 28.13 16.76
CA ASN A 41 4.02 27.18 17.55
C ASN A 41 4.87 26.19 18.36
N ASN A 42 6.12 25.94 17.97
CA ASN A 42 6.90 24.84 18.53
C ASN A 42 8.21 25.26 19.23
N VAL A 43 8.67 26.50 19.11
CA VAL A 43 9.96 26.92 19.67
C VAL A 43 10.07 26.67 21.16
N HIS A 44 9.00 26.88 21.91
CA HIS A 44 8.97 26.71 23.38
C HIS A 44 9.04 25.22 23.78
N VAL A 45 8.51 24.32 22.93
CA VAL A 45 8.53 22.88 23.17
C VAL A 45 9.86 22.28 22.72
N LEU A 46 10.42 22.78 21.62
CA LEU A 46 11.65 22.27 21.01
C LEU A 46 12.91 22.85 21.66
N ASN A 47 12.80 23.96 22.34
CA ASN A 47 13.93 24.62 22.97
C ASN A 47 14.52 23.76 24.11
N GLY A 48 15.80 23.43 23.99
CA GLY A 48 16.50 22.56 24.93
C GLY A 48 16.27 21.06 24.80
N LYS A 49 15.40 20.61 23.89
CA LYS A 49 15.21 19.19 23.60
C LYS A 49 16.14 18.69 22.49
N ILE A 50 16.71 17.52 22.69
CA ILE A 50 17.50 16.82 21.69
C ILE A 50 16.57 15.82 21.01
N TYR A 51 15.99 16.16 19.84
CA TYR A 51 15.09 15.28 19.10
C TYR A 51 15.79 14.16 18.35
N TRP A 52 17.04 14.40 17.94
CA TRP A 52 17.85 13.42 17.23
C TRP A 52 19.01 12.98 18.16
N GLY A 53 19.02 11.72 18.52
CA GLY A 53 20.09 11.16 19.33
C GLY A 53 19.87 11.17 20.85
N ALA A 54 18.67 11.45 21.33
CA ALA A 54 18.38 11.31 22.75
C ALA A 54 18.47 9.84 23.18
N SER A 55 19.43 9.56 24.04
CA SER A 55 19.80 8.22 24.49
C SER A 55 18.81 7.52 25.44
N SER A 56 17.64 8.09 25.62
CA SER A 56 16.67 7.60 26.62
C SER A 56 15.55 6.71 26.04
N LEU A 57 15.44 6.54 24.72
CA LEU A 57 14.42 5.66 24.15
C LEU A 57 14.86 4.20 24.27
N PRO A 58 14.04 3.34 24.91
CA PRO A 58 14.47 1.99 25.33
C PRO A 58 14.61 1.00 24.17
N VAL A 59 13.85 1.21 23.08
CA VAL A 59 13.79 0.28 21.95
C VAL A 59 14.65 0.79 20.81
N ARG A 60 15.61 -0.03 20.36
CA ARG A 60 16.43 0.24 19.16
C ARG A 60 15.96 -0.67 18.04
N VAL A 61 15.67 -0.09 16.88
CA VAL A 61 15.17 -0.81 15.70
C VAL A 61 16.05 -0.46 14.51
N SER A 62 16.46 -1.46 13.74
CA SER A 62 17.17 -1.30 12.47
C SER A 62 16.18 -1.45 11.31
N CYS A 63 16.14 -0.45 10.43
CA CYS A 63 15.34 -0.45 9.21
C CYS A 63 16.25 -0.27 8.00
N PHE A 64 15.89 -0.90 6.89
CA PHE A 64 16.64 -0.86 5.64
C PHE A 64 15.71 -0.49 4.51
N SER A 65 16.16 0.33 3.58
CA SER A 65 15.41 0.65 2.36
C SER A 65 16.29 0.74 1.13
N ASP A 66 15.67 0.52 -0.02
CA ASP A 66 16.26 0.65 -1.34
C ASP A 66 15.21 1.07 -2.37
N ALA A 67 15.64 1.70 -3.46
CA ALA A 67 14.79 2.13 -4.55
C ALA A 67 15.38 1.77 -5.92
N SER A 68 14.73 0.86 -6.62
CA SER A 68 15.01 0.53 -8.02
C SER A 68 14.33 1.50 -8.99
N ASP A 69 14.45 1.23 -10.29
CA ASP A 69 13.73 1.96 -11.34
C ASP A 69 12.22 1.65 -11.38
N SER A 70 11.80 0.53 -10.81
CA SER A 70 10.42 0.04 -10.87
C SER A 70 9.66 0.16 -9.56
N ALA A 71 10.34 0.06 -8.42
CA ALA A 71 9.70 0.00 -7.11
C ALA A 71 10.64 0.44 -6.00
N CYS A 72 10.09 0.57 -4.80
CA CYS A 72 10.85 0.67 -3.55
C CYS A 72 10.55 -0.50 -2.63
N GLY A 73 11.53 -0.79 -1.78
CA GLY A 73 11.43 -1.82 -0.77
C GLY A 73 12.05 -1.38 0.55
N ALA A 74 11.49 -1.86 1.65
CA ALA A 74 12.04 -1.64 2.98
C ALA A 74 11.64 -2.78 3.91
N PHE A 75 12.41 -2.96 4.99
CA PHE A 75 12.08 -3.93 6.03
C PHE A 75 12.65 -3.53 7.39
N VAL A 76 12.09 -4.12 8.44
CA VAL A 76 12.58 -4.01 9.80
C VAL A 76 13.31 -5.30 10.14
N GLU A 77 14.60 -5.23 10.49
CA GLU A 77 15.49 -6.38 10.67
C GLU A 77 14.96 -7.41 11.69
N SER A 78 14.40 -6.94 12.80
CA SER A 78 13.90 -7.81 13.88
C SER A 78 12.44 -8.25 13.70
N GLN A 79 11.75 -7.80 12.67
CA GLN A 79 10.31 -7.99 12.45
C GLN A 79 10.04 -8.27 10.97
N PRO A 80 10.22 -9.53 10.50
CA PRO A 80 10.07 -9.87 9.08
C PRO A 80 8.69 -9.55 8.49
N GLU A 81 7.63 -9.53 9.34
CA GLU A 81 6.29 -9.13 8.94
C GLU A 81 6.20 -7.65 8.55
N LEU A 82 7.12 -6.80 9.04
CA LEU A 82 7.25 -5.41 8.63
C LEU A 82 8.15 -5.29 7.40
N THR A 83 7.70 -5.86 6.31
CA THR A 83 8.28 -5.71 4.98
C THR A 83 7.34 -4.86 4.13
N PHE A 84 7.87 -3.75 3.62
CA PHE A 84 7.16 -2.80 2.75
C PHE A 84 7.65 -2.95 1.31
N HIS A 85 6.72 -2.89 0.37
CA HIS A 85 7.01 -2.81 -1.05
C HIS A 85 5.95 -1.99 -1.76
N GLN A 86 6.35 -1.16 -2.73
CA GLN A 86 5.43 -0.43 -3.59
C GLN A 86 6.06 -0.16 -4.95
N ASN A 87 5.33 -0.46 -6.03
CA ASN A 87 5.72 -0.06 -7.38
C ASN A 87 5.62 1.47 -7.54
N TRP A 88 6.52 2.03 -8.36
CA TRP A 88 6.43 3.43 -8.76
C TRP A 88 5.32 3.64 -9.78
N SER A 89 4.58 4.72 -9.64
CA SER A 89 3.80 5.28 -10.75
C SER A 89 4.74 5.75 -11.86
N LEU A 90 4.19 5.98 -13.06
CA LEU A 90 4.97 6.48 -14.19
C LEU A 90 5.67 7.81 -13.85
N ALA A 91 5.00 8.71 -13.15
CA ALA A 91 5.55 10.00 -12.74
C ALA A 91 6.70 9.86 -11.70
N GLU A 92 6.61 8.90 -10.78
CA GLU A 92 7.63 8.63 -9.77
C GLU A 92 8.85 7.94 -10.38
N SER A 93 8.66 7.02 -11.30
CA SER A 93 9.74 6.22 -11.90
C SER A 93 10.74 7.02 -12.72
N VAL A 94 10.34 8.19 -13.26
CA VAL A 94 11.22 9.10 -14.02
C VAL A 94 11.96 10.10 -13.14
N ARG A 95 11.71 10.11 -11.84
CA ARG A 95 12.41 10.98 -10.88
C ARG A 95 13.86 10.50 -10.68
N SER A 96 14.71 11.36 -10.13
CA SER A 96 16.10 11.00 -9.85
C SER A 96 16.22 9.86 -8.86
N SER A 97 17.32 9.09 -8.89
CA SER A 97 17.57 8.02 -7.93
C SER A 97 17.54 8.53 -6.48
N THR A 98 18.16 9.68 -6.21
CA THR A 98 18.12 10.29 -4.86
C THR A 98 16.68 10.60 -4.41
N TRP A 99 15.83 11.09 -5.32
CA TRP A 99 14.42 11.32 -4.99
C TRP A 99 13.69 10.02 -4.66
N ARG A 100 13.89 8.97 -5.49
CA ARG A 100 13.26 7.66 -5.28
C ARG A 100 13.71 7.01 -3.97
N GLU A 101 14.99 7.06 -3.67
CA GLU A 101 15.55 6.56 -2.41
C GLU A 101 14.98 7.30 -1.19
N LEU A 102 14.93 8.63 -1.24
CA LEU A 102 14.34 9.43 -0.17
C LEU A 102 12.82 9.18 -0.04
N LYS A 103 12.12 9.02 -1.17
CA LYS A 103 10.70 8.67 -1.20
C LYS A 103 10.44 7.28 -0.62
N ALA A 104 11.36 6.31 -0.86
CA ALA A 104 11.29 4.99 -0.25
C ALA A 104 11.34 5.07 1.29
N VAL A 105 12.23 5.91 1.84
CA VAL A 105 12.26 6.17 3.28
C VAL A 105 10.94 6.75 3.77
N CYS A 106 10.38 7.77 3.08
CA CYS A 106 9.11 8.38 3.44
C CYS A 106 7.98 7.36 3.52
N LEU A 107 7.77 6.60 2.44
CA LEU A 107 6.67 5.65 2.32
C LEU A 107 6.78 4.50 3.33
N ALA A 108 7.98 3.96 3.49
CA ALA A 108 8.21 2.88 4.44
C ALA A 108 8.09 3.36 5.90
N LEU A 109 8.61 4.55 6.21
CA LEU A 109 8.47 5.13 7.55
C LEU A 109 7.00 5.42 7.87
N GLU A 110 6.22 5.94 6.92
CA GLU A 110 4.78 6.14 7.06
C GLU A 110 4.06 4.80 7.35
N ALA A 111 4.41 3.75 6.60
CA ALA A 111 3.83 2.43 6.82
C ALA A 111 4.17 1.89 8.22
N PHE A 112 5.41 2.02 8.65
CA PHE A 112 5.89 1.46 9.92
C PHE A 112 5.65 2.36 11.14
N ALA A 113 5.24 3.61 10.97
CA ALA A 113 5.24 4.64 12.01
C ALA A 113 4.55 4.22 13.31
N SER A 114 3.38 3.57 13.22
CA SER A 114 2.64 3.10 14.40
C SER A 114 3.40 2.01 15.18
N ARG A 115 4.16 1.17 14.49
CA ARG A 115 4.97 0.10 15.08
C ARG A 115 6.30 0.59 15.63
N LEU A 116 6.81 1.70 15.08
CA LEU A 116 8.06 2.33 15.46
C LEU A 116 7.88 3.46 16.47
N SER A 117 6.65 3.72 16.92
CA SER A 117 6.37 4.79 17.87
C SER A 117 7.19 4.66 19.16
N ASN A 118 7.68 5.80 19.67
CA ASN A 118 8.51 5.89 20.89
C ASN A 118 9.80 5.06 20.83
N SER A 119 10.40 4.89 19.63
CA SER A 119 11.64 4.12 19.47
C SER A 119 12.77 4.94 18.87
N LYS A 120 14.01 4.46 19.07
CA LYS A 120 15.18 4.93 18.35
C LYS A 120 15.39 4.04 17.13
N VAL A 121 15.24 4.63 15.93
CA VAL A 121 15.33 3.94 14.65
C VAL A 121 16.65 4.27 13.98
N PHE A 122 17.43 3.25 13.66
CA PHE A 122 18.57 3.31 12.77
C PHE A 122 18.10 2.92 11.37
N TRP A 123 18.16 3.88 10.44
CA TRP A 123 17.73 3.67 9.07
C TRP A 123 18.93 3.58 8.14
N TYR A 124 19.02 2.51 7.40
CA TYR A 124 20.12 2.22 6.50
C TYR A 124 19.68 2.36 5.03
N SER A 125 20.47 3.08 4.24
CA SER A 125 20.31 3.25 2.79
C SER A 125 21.68 3.25 2.13
N ASP A 126 21.78 2.76 0.90
CA ASP A 126 23.03 2.79 0.13
C ASP A 126 23.25 4.12 -0.63
N ASN A 127 22.37 5.11 -0.42
CA ASN A 127 22.47 6.44 -1.02
C ASN A 127 22.96 7.49 0.00
N GLN A 128 24.20 7.95 -0.13
CA GLN A 128 24.81 8.96 0.75
C GLN A 128 24.03 10.27 0.80
N ASN A 129 23.33 10.64 -0.29
CA ASN A 129 22.56 11.87 -0.33
C ASN A 129 21.36 11.80 0.62
N VAL A 130 20.74 10.62 0.81
CA VAL A 130 19.61 10.42 1.72
C VAL A 130 20.03 10.75 3.16
N GLU A 131 21.18 10.22 3.62
CA GLU A 131 21.71 10.56 4.94
C GLU A 131 21.95 12.07 5.09
N CYS A 132 22.59 12.68 4.09
CA CYS A 132 22.90 14.12 4.11
C CYS A 132 21.61 14.98 4.14
N ILE A 133 20.61 14.64 3.30
CA ILE A 133 19.35 15.40 3.21
C ILE A 133 18.55 15.28 4.49
N LEU A 134 18.40 14.10 5.03
CA LEU A 134 17.65 13.90 6.28
C LEU A 134 18.34 14.49 7.52
N ARG A 135 19.64 14.71 7.44
CA ARG A 135 20.41 15.39 8.52
C ARG A 135 20.41 16.91 8.40
N ASN A 136 20.49 17.44 7.17
CA ASN A 136 20.81 18.85 6.92
C ASN A 136 19.74 19.60 6.09
N GLY A 137 18.73 18.89 5.55
CA GLY A 137 17.82 19.40 4.54
C GLY A 137 18.45 19.51 3.14
N SER A 138 17.65 19.91 2.16
CA SER A 138 18.03 20.06 0.77
C SER A 138 17.76 21.49 0.27
N ARG A 139 18.53 21.93 -0.74
CA ARG A 139 18.25 23.17 -1.51
C ARG A 139 17.25 22.91 -2.67
N LYS A 140 17.01 21.66 -3.03
CA LYS A 140 16.01 21.27 -4.03
C LYS A 140 14.68 21.13 -3.33
N CYS A 141 13.66 21.87 -3.76
CA CYS A 141 12.34 21.91 -3.12
C CYS A 141 11.73 20.51 -3.00
N ASP A 142 11.75 19.72 -4.07
CA ASP A 142 11.20 18.37 -4.12
C ASP A 142 11.84 17.39 -3.12
N LEU A 143 13.13 17.54 -2.83
CA LEU A 143 13.84 16.73 -1.84
C LEU A 143 13.63 17.29 -0.43
N GLN A 144 13.50 18.60 -0.28
CA GLN A 144 13.19 19.24 0.98
C GLN A 144 11.79 18.87 1.48
N GLU A 145 10.79 18.88 0.60
CA GLU A 145 9.42 18.45 0.92
C GLU A 145 9.41 17.03 1.49
N LEU A 146 10.13 16.10 0.87
CA LEU A 146 10.24 14.72 1.37
C LEU A 146 10.93 14.68 2.75
N ALA A 147 11.98 15.48 2.96
CA ALA A 147 12.65 15.54 4.26
C ALA A 147 11.74 16.09 5.36
N LEU A 148 10.87 17.05 5.03
CA LEU A 148 9.86 17.58 5.95
C LEU A 148 8.80 16.55 6.29
N VAL A 149 8.33 15.77 5.31
CA VAL A 149 7.39 14.66 5.56
C VAL A 149 7.99 13.64 6.54
N VAL A 150 9.24 13.21 6.31
CA VAL A 150 9.94 12.29 7.23
C VAL A 150 10.03 12.89 8.63
N PHE A 151 10.38 14.16 8.73
CA PHE A 151 10.47 14.85 10.01
C PHE A 151 9.11 14.91 10.73
N GLN A 152 8.03 15.25 10.02
CA GLN A 152 6.67 15.30 10.58
C GLN A 152 6.21 13.95 11.11
N ILE A 153 6.46 12.85 10.35
CA ILE A 153 6.15 11.49 10.79
C ILE A 153 6.91 11.17 12.09
N CYS A 154 8.20 11.49 12.13
CA CYS A 154 9.02 11.25 13.32
C CYS A 154 8.54 12.04 14.53
N LEU A 155 8.12 13.29 14.33
CA LEU A 155 7.59 14.15 15.40
C LEU A 155 6.25 13.59 15.93
N LEU A 156 5.33 13.25 15.03
CA LEU A 156 4.00 12.75 15.38
C LEU A 156 4.08 11.44 16.19
N HIS A 157 4.99 10.56 15.83
CA HIS A 157 5.13 9.23 16.43
C HIS A 157 6.24 9.13 17.49
N CYS A 158 6.86 10.26 17.87
CA CYS A 158 7.98 10.29 18.81
C CYS A 158 9.13 9.35 18.41
N ILE A 159 9.46 9.27 17.11
CA ILE A 159 10.53 8.45 16.57
C ILE A 159 11.83 9.25 16.56
N SER A 160 12.90 8.70 17.17
CA SER A 160 14.25 9.24 17.03
C SER A 160 14.95 8.57 15.87
N LEU A 161 14.94 9.20 14.69
CA LEU A 161 15.51 8.65 13.46
C LEU A 161 17.00 9.03 13.32
N GLU A 162 17.85 8.03 13.10
CA GLU A 162 19.27 8.17 12.76
C GLU A 162 19.54 7.46 11.46
N VAL A 163 19.74 8.21 10.37
CA VAL A 163 19.99 7.64 9.05
C VAL A 163 21.49 7.43 8.86
N LYS A 164 21.88 6.28 8.30
CA LYS A 164 23.25 5.88 8.03
C LYS A 164 23.40 5.33 6.63
N TRP A 165 24.40 5.78 5.95
CA TRP A 165 24.80 5.17 4.71
C TRP A 165 25.49 3.82 4.95
N ILE A 166 25.18 2.83 4.11
CA ILE A 166 25.88 1.55 4.04
C ILE A 166 26.26 1.23 2.59
N PRO A 167 27.32 0.46 2.36
CA PRO A 167 27.64 -0.07 1.04
C PRO A 167 26.51 -0.96 0.51
N ARG A 168 26.33 -0.97 -0.82
CA ARG A 168 25.25 -1.71 -1.49
C ARG A 168 25.27 -3.22 -1.21
N ASP A 169 26.46 -3.80 -1.08
CA ASP A 169 26.65 -5.20 -0.74
C ASP A 169 26.15 -5.58 0.66
N LEU A 170 25.92 -4.60 1.54
CA LEU A 170 25.29 -4.78 2.84
C LEU A 170 23.78 -4.48 2.82
N ASN A 171 23.23 -3.96 1.70
CA ASN A 171 21.80 -3.64 1.55
C ASN A 171 21.03 -4.65 0.68
N VAL A 172 21.54 -5.88 0.55
CA VAL A 172 21.03 -6.90 -0.40
C VAL A 172 19.55 -7.20 -0.24
N SER A 173 19.06 -7.32 0.99
CA SER A 173 17.65 -7.65 1.24
C SER A 173 16.70 -6.53 0.76
N ALA A 174 17.00 -5.26 1.04
CA ALA A 174 16.21 -4.14 0.57
C ALA A 174 16.30 -4.01 -0.96
N ASP A 175 17.48 -4.20 -1.56
CA ASP A 175 17.68 -4.23 -3.02
C ASP A 175 16.82 -5.35 -3.68
N CYS A 176 16.77 -6.54 -3.09
CA CYS A 176 15.89 -7.61 -3.57
C CYS A 176 14.41 -7.21 -3.51
N ILE A 177 13.96 -6.63 -2.40
CA ILE A 177 12.57 -6.19 -2.24
C ILE A 177 12.23 -5.08 -3.23
N SER A 178 13.10 -4.09 -3.45
CA SER A 178 12.88 -2.98 -4.38
C SER A 178 12.77 -3.42 -5.85
N LYS A 179 13.29 -4.60 -6.20
CA LYS A 179 13.25 -5.18 -7.54
C LYS A 179 12.05 -6.09 -7.79
N LEU A 180 11.25 -6.38 -6.77
CA LEU A 180 10.00 -7.12 -6.96
C LEU A 180 9.07 -6.30 -7.85
N VAL A 181 8.37 -6.98 -8.74
CA VAL A 181 7.33 -6.36 -9.58
C VAL A 181 6.02 -7.08 -9.31
N ASP A 182 5.03 -6.34 -8.87
CA ASP A 182 3.69 -6.86 -8.64
C ASP A 182 2.80 -6.52 -9.84
N PHE A 183 2.73 -7.44 -10.81
CA PHE A 183 1.87 -7.32 -11.99
C PHE A 183 0.39 -7.60 -11.68
N ASP A 184 0.12 -8.25 -10.57
CA ASP A 184 -1.20 -8.69 -10.15
C ASP A 184 -1.91 -7.65 -9.25
N ASP A 185 -1.32 -6.47 -9.10
CA ASP A 185 -1.91 -5.36 -8.37
C ASP A 185 -2.92 -4.65 -9.26
N TYR A 186 -4.18 -4.93 -9.04
CA TYR A 186 -5.33 -4.29 -9.65
C TYR A 186 -6.53 -4.33 -8.70
N GLY A 187 -7.49 -3.44 -8.93
CA GLY A 187 -8.74 -3.39 -8.18
C GLY A 187 -9.95 -3.35 -9.09
N LEU A 188 -11.13 -3.65 -8.57
CA LEU A 188 -12.37 -3.45 -9.29
C LEU A 188 -12.75 -1.94 -9.24
N ASN A 189 -13.50 -1.48 -10.25
CA ASN A 189 -14.08 -0.14 -10.27
C ASN A 189 -14.97 0.10 -9.04
N ASP A 190 -14.93 1.31 -8.47
CA ASP A 190 -15.65 1.61 -7.23
C ASP A 190 -17.16 1.56 -7.39
N ILE A 191 -17.71 2.01 -8.52
CA ILE A 191 -19.17 1.98 -8.79
C ILE A 191 -19.64 0.52 -8.83
N VAL A 192 -18.86 -0.36 -9.50
CA VAL A 192 -19.20 -1.79 -9.59
C VAL A 192 -19.09 -2.46 -8.22
N PHE A 193 -18.04 -2.12 -7.45
CA PHE A 193 -17.93 -2.59 -6.07
C PHE A 193 -19.12 -2.16 -5.22
N GLN A 194 -19.55 -0.89 -5.28
CA GLN A 194 -20.70 -0.38 -4.51
C GLN A 194 -22.00 -1.11 -4.90
N GLY A 195 -22.19 -1.39 -6.20
CA GLY A 195 -23.33 -2.19 -6.67
C GLY A 195 -23.34 -3.61 -6.06
N LEU A 196 -22.20 -4.30 -6.06
CA LEU A 196 -22.07 -5.63 -5.45
C LEU A 196 -22.18 -5.56 -3.92
N ASN A 197 -21.68 -4.50 -3.30
CA ASN A 197 -21.79 -4.30 -1.87
C ASN A 197 -23.24 -4.02 -1.43
N HIS A 198 -24.03 -3.34 -2.28
CA HIS A 198 -25.47 -3.17 -2.07
C HIS A 198 -26.22 -4.50 -2.21
N LEU A 199 -25.84 -5.32 -3.19
CA LEU A 199 -26.50 -6.58 -3.49
C LEU A 199 -26.22 -7.69 -2.44
N TRP A 200 -24.94 -7.86 -2.03
CA TRP A 200 -24.48 -8.98 -1.19
C TRP A 200 -23.76 -8.56 0.09
N GLY A 201 -23.69 -7.27 0.35
CA GLY A 201 -23.04 -6.69 1.51
C GLY A 201 -23.92 -6.61 2.77
N PRO A 202 -23.47 -5.82 3.77
CA PRO A 202 -22.20 -5.11 3.75
C PRO A 202 -21.00 -6.08 3.82
N HIS A 203 -20.00 -5.84 2.95
CA HIS A 203 -18.72 -6.49 3.11
C HIS A 203 -17.97 -5.85 4.26
N THR A 204 -17.17 -6.62 4.99
CA THR A 204 -16.51 -6.16 6.21
C THR A 204 -15.00 -6.02 6.08
N ILE A 205 -14.39 -6.70 5.11
CA ILE A 205 -12.95 -6.67 4.88
C ILE A 205 -12.59 -6.94 3.43
N ASP A 206 -11.60 -6.23 2.91
CA ASP A 206 -10.96 -6.47 1.61
C ASP A 206 -9.69 -7.29 1.81
N ARG A 207 -9.64 -8.49 1.23
CA ARG A 207 -8.54 -9.44 1.49
C ARG A 207 -7.33 -9.28 0.56
N PHE A 208 -7.48 -8.58 -0.56
CA PHE A 208 -6.44 -8.51 -1.59
C PHE A 208 -6.30 -7.09 -2.13
N SER A 209 -5.81 -6.18 -1.29
CA SER A 209 -5.65 -4.78 -1.67
C SER A 209 -4.41 -4.14 -1.06
N CYS A 210 -4.07 -2.98 -1.56
CA CYS A 210 -3.09 -2.07 -1.02
C CYS A 210 -3.78 -0.82 -0.46
N SER A 211 -3.07 0.01 0.30
CA SER A 211 -3.62 1.22 0.93
C SER A 211 -4.28 2.19 -0.05
N TYR A 212 -3.85 2.20 -1.32
CA TYR A 212 -4.35 3.11 -2.35
C TYR A 212 -5.52 2.57 -3.19
N ASN A 213 -5.84 1.25 -3.11
CA ASN A 213 -6.92 0.63 -3.89
C ASN A 213 -7.93 -0.15 -3.04
N ALA A 214 -7.76 -0.17 -1.72
CA ALA A 214 -8.66 -0.86 -0.79
C ALA A 214 -10.11 -0.34 -0.91
N LYS A 215 -11.06 -1.25 -1.00
CA LYS A 215 -12.50 -0.95 -1.10
C LYS A 215 -13.16 -0.75 0.26
N LEU A 216 -12.51 -1.16 1.32
CA LEU A 216 -13.02 -1.13 2.69
C LEU A 216 -11.95 -0.60 3.65
N PRO A 217 -12.35 0.02 4.77
CA PRO A 217 -11.41 0.50 5.77
C PRO A 217 -10.54 -0.61 6.38
N ARG A 218 -11.09 -1.82 6.52
CA ARG A 218 -10.36 -3.02 6.92
C ARG A 218 -9.88 -3.76 5.68
N PHE A 219 -8.57 -3.96 5.56
CA PHE A 219 -8.02 -4.70 4.44
C PHE A 219 -6.75 -5.48 4.82
N ASN A 220 -6.47 -6.53 4.06
CA ASN A 220 -5.20 -7.24 4.10
C ASN A 220 -4.39 -6.96 2.84
N SER A 221 -3.09 -6.83 3.00
CA SER A 221 -2.16 -6.59 1.89
C SER A 221 -1.08 -7.67 1.82
N ARG A 222 -0.42 -7.76 0.69
CA ARG A 222 0.71 -8.67 0.48
C ARG A 222 1.93 -8.24 1.28
N PHE A 223 2.19 -6.94 1.32
CA PHE A 223 3.25 -6.32 2.10
C PHE A 223 2.65 -5.36 3.12
N PHE A 224 3.40 -5.02 4.15
CA PHE A 224 2.91 -4.08 5.16
C PHE A 224 2.64 -2.70 4.52
N GLN A 225 1.43 -2.18 4.73
CA GLN A 225 0.95 -0.94 4.13
C GLN A 225 0.33 -0.04 5.20
N PRO A 226 0.31 1.28 5.02
CA PRO A 226 -0.41 2.17 5.91
C PRO A 226 -1.87 1.75 6.06
N GLY A 227 -2.31 1.56 7.30
CA GLY A 227 -3.70 1.20 7.61
C GLY A 227 -4.09 -0.25 7.33
N CYS A 228 -3.19 -1.11 6.83
CA CYS A 228 -3.52 -2.52 6.67
C CYS A 228 -3.77 -3.19 8.04
N GLU A 229 -4.82 -4.00 8.11
CA GLU A 229 -5.14 -4.76 9.33
C GLU A 229 -4.13 -5.88 9.57
N ALA A 230 -3.72 -6.56 8.49
CA ALA A 230 -2.72 -7.61 8.56
C ALA A 230 -2.04 -7.85 7.20
N VAL A 231 -0.83 -8.40 7.26
CA VAL A 231 -0.09 -8.91 6.11
C VAL A 231 -0.45 -10.38 5.88
N ASP A 232 -0.46 -10.81 4.61
CA ASP A 232 -0.87 -12.13 4.14
C ASP A 232 -2.29 -12.53 4.58
N ALA A 233 -3.24 -12.30 3.67
CA ALA A 233 -4.63 -12.67 3.86
C ALA A 233 -4.81 -14.15 4.26
N PHE A 234 -3.96 -15.04 3.75
CA PHE A 234 -4.05 -16.48 4.04
C PHE A 234 -3.56 -16.88 5.43
N ALA A 235 -2.85 -16.00 6.12
CA ALA A 235 -2.50 -16.18 7.51
C ALA A 235 -3.66 -15.80 8.47
N GLN A 236 -4.75 -15.21 7.92
CA GLN A 236 -5.88 -14.72 8.70
C GLN A 236 -7.05 -15.72 8.66
N TYR A 237 -7.87 -15.71 9.70
CA TYR A 237 -9.11 -16.47 9.73
C TYR A 237 -10.27 -15.67 9.11
N TRP A 238 -10.94 -16.23 8.08
CA TRP A 238 -11.96 -15.52 7.30
C TRP A 238 -13.41 -15.80 7.74
N GLY A 239 -13.62 -16.73 8.66
CA GLY A 239 -14.94 -17.22 9.01
C GLY A 239 -15.87 -16.20 9.66
N TYR A 240 -15.35 -15.13 10.27
CA TYR A 240 -16.17 -14.12 10.94
C TYR A 240 -16.66 -13.01 10.01
N ASP A 241 -16.02 -12.84 8.86
CA ASP A 241 -16.22 -11.71 7.97
C ASP A 241 -17.13 -12.03 6.78
N ASN A 242 -17.71 -10.99 6.19
CA ASN A 242 -18.24 -11.01 4.83
C ASN A 242 -17.12 -10.49 3.91
N ASN A 243 -16.39 -11.41 3.31
CA ASN A 243 -15.13 -11.11 2.64
C ASN A 243 -15.35 -10.53 1.24
N TRP A 244 -14.67 -9.45 0.94
CA TRP A 244 -14.48 -8.96 -0.42
C TRP A 244 -13.19 -9.55 -0.99
N LEU A 245 -13.29 -10.21 -2.16
CA LEU A 245 -12.22 -11.02 -2.74
C LEU A 245 -12.06 -10.67 -4.23
N CYS A 246 -11.08 -9.83 -4.54
CA CYS A 246 -10.63 -9.56 -5.91
C CYS A 246 -9.15 -9.98 -6.05
N PRO A 247 -8.85 -11.29 -5.95
CA PRO A 247 -7.49 -11.78 -5.85
C PRO A 247 -6.78 -11.79 -7.21
N PRO A 248 -5.42 -11.84 -7.23
CA PRO A 248 -4.67 -12.31 -8.37
C PRO A 248 -5.21 -13.62 -8.91
N VAL A 249 -5.28 -13.75 -10.24
CA VAL A 249 -5.87 -14.94 -10.89
C VAL A 249 -5.20 -16.25 -10.45
N CYS A 250 -3.89 -16.23 -10.27
CA CYS A 250 -3.11 -17.39 -9.81
C CYS A 250 -3.50 -17.86 -8.39
N LEU A 251 -4.11 -17.01 -7.59
CA LEU A 251 -4.49 -17.31 -6.20
C LEU A 251 -5.93 -17.84 -6.06
N ILE A 252 -6.77 -17.78 -7.10
CA ILE A 252 -8.21 -18.13 -7.03
C ILE A 252 -8.45 -19.49 -6.38
N VAL A 253 -7.71 -20.52 -6.76
CA VAL A 253 -7.85 -21.87 -6.16
C VAL A 253 -7.50 -21.85 -4.68
N ARG A 254 -6.42 -21.15 -4.30
CA ARG A 254 -6.02 -21.02 -2.90
C ARG A 254 -7.07 -20.27 -2.09
N VAL A 255 -7.68 -19.23 -2.68
CA VAL A 255 -8.79 -18.46 -2.08
C VAL A 255 -9.98 -19.38 -1.77
N ILE A 256 -10.44 -20.15 -2.75
CA ILE A 256 -11.58 -21.06 -2.56
C ILE A 256 -11.29 -22.10 -1.47
N LYS A 257 -10.10 -22.70 -1.48
CA LYS A 257 -9.69 -23.68 -0.45
C LYS A 257 -9.61 -23.04 0.94
N HIS A 258 -9.10 -21.82 1.02
CA HIS A 258 -9.01 -21.11 2.30
C HIS A 258 -10.41 -20.71 2.83
N MET A 259 -11.30 -20.26 1.94
CA MET A 259 -12.71 -20.03 2.30
C MET A 259 -13.40 -21.29 2.82
N GLU A 260 -13.16 -22.44 2.19
CA GLU A 260 -13.69 -23.74 2.63
C GLU A 260 -13.14 -24.10 4.03
N LEU A 261 -11.82 -23.98 4.22
CA LEU A 261 -11.15 -24.27 5.50
C LEU A 261 -11.70 -23.39 6.63
N CYS A 262 -11.89 -22.10 6.36
CA CYS A 262 -12.42 -21.14 7.33
C CYS A 262 -13.95 -21.16 7.45
N ARG A 263 -14.67 -21.97 6.66
CA ARG A 263 -16.14 -21.93 6.55
C ARG A 263 -16.63 -20.50 6.29
N ALA A 264 -15.97 -19.79 5.40
CA ALA A 264 -16.17 -18.37 5.15
C ALA A 264 -17.30 -18.12 4.13
N GLN A 265 -17.75 -16.87 4.09
CA GLN A 265 -18.61 -16.32 3.04
C GLN A 265 -17.97 -15.06 2.45
N GLY A 266 -18.38 -14.70 1.23
CA GLY A 266 -17.88 -13.48 0.61
C GLY A 266 -18.28 -13.37 -0.86
N THR A 267 -17.77 -12.33 -1.50
CA THR A 267 -17.91 -12.11 -2.94
C THR A 267 -16.56 -12.29 -3.60
N LEU A 268 -16.48 -13.22 -4.56
CA LEU A 268 -15.29 -13.52 -5.33
C LEU A 268 -15.46 -13.02 -6.76
N VAL A 269 -14.59 -12.11 -7.20
CA VAL A 269 -14.53 -11.60 -8.57
C VAL A 269 -13.48 -12.37 -9.35
N LEU A 270 -13.85 -12.88 -10.52
CA LEU A 270 -12.93 -13.65 -11.36
C LEU A 270 -13.26 -13.53 -12.86
N PRO A 271 -12.26 -13.69 -13.75
CA PRO A 271 -12.50 -13.76 -15.18
C PRO A 271 -13.20 -15.07 -15.56
N LEU A 272 -14.08 -15.03 -16.57
CA LEU A 272 -14.81 -16.19 -17.06
C LEU A 272 -13.94 -17.01 -18.03
N TRP A 273 -12.84 -17.54 -17.55
CA TRP A 273 -11.91 -18.34 -18.33
C TRP A 273 -12.14 -19.83 -18.11
N LYS A 274 -13.03 -20.42 -18.92
CA LYS A 274 -13.45 -21.83 -18.79
C LYS A 274 -12.31 -22.84 -18.96
N SER A 275 -11.24 -22.46 -19.65
CA SER A 275 -10.03 -23.29 -19.81
C SER A 275 -9.01 -23.12 -18.68
N ALA A 276 -9.20 -22.16 -17.78
CA ALA A 276 -8.26 -21.93 -16.69
C ALA A 276 -8.37 -22.99 -15.59
N PHE A 277 -7.26 -23.26 -14.94
CA PHE A 277 -7.14 -24.30 -13.90
C PHE A 277 -8.09 -24.12 -12.72
N PHE A 278 -8.49 -22.88 -12.41
CA PHE A 278 -9.43 -22.59 -11.32
C PHE A 278 -10.89 -22.87 -11.69
N TRP A 279 -11.22 -22.96 -13.01
CA TRP A 279 -12.60 -23.09 -13.46
C TRP A 279 -13.27 -24.36 -12.95
N ASN A 280 -12.58 -25.51 -13.02
CA ASN A 280 -13.10 -26.79 -12.53
C ASN A 280 -13.34 -26.82 -11.01
N VAL A 281 -12.75 -25.89 -10.27
CA VAL A 281 -13.03 -25.74 -8.84
C VAL A 281 -14.30 -24.92 -8.62
N CYS A 282 -14.60 -23.95 -9.50
CA CYS A 282 -15.81 -23.13 -9.42
C CYS A 282 -17.03 -23.84 -10.02
N ALA A 283 -16.84 -24.55 -11.14
CA ALA A 283 -17.91 -25.25 -11.89
C ALA A 283 -17.54 -26.72 -12.04
N ARG A 284 -18.31 -27.61 -11.38
CA ARG A 284 -17.98 -29.05 -11.24
C ARG A 284 -17.84 -29.80 -12.54
N ASP A 285 -18.66 -29.48 -13.54
CA ASP A 285 -18.70 -30.11 -14.87
C ASP A 285 -18.32 -29.13 -15.98
N GLY A 286 -17.70 -28.00 -15.61
CA GLY A 286 -17.36 -26.89 -16.51
C GLY A 286 -18.55 -26.01 -16.91
N VAL A 287 -19.78 -26.33 -16.46
CA VAL A 287 -21.02 -25.62 -16.82
C VAL A 287 -21.79 -25.17 -15.59
N HIS A 288 -21.98 -26.05 -14.61
CA HIS A 288 -22.79 -25.76 -13.42
C HIS A 288 -21.94 -25.35 -12.25
N TRP A 289 -22.34 -24.28 -11.56
CA TRP A 289 -21.63 -23.81 -10.37
C TRP A 289 -21.61 -24.87 -9.26
N ASN A 290 -20.52 -24.95 -8.53
CA ASN A 290 -20.43 -25.77 -7.33
C ASN A 290 -21.39 -25.27 -6.24
N SER A 291 -21.80 -26.18 -5.34
CA SER A 291 -22.79 -25.91 -4.28
C SER A 291 -22.47 -24.78 -3.32
N PHE A 292 -21.21 -24.37 -3.24
CA PHE A 292 -20.80 -23.22 -2.43
C PHE A 292 -21.06 -21.86 -3.11
N VAL A 293 -21.32 -21.83 -4.41
CA VAL A 293 -21.76 -20.63 -5.13
C VAL A 293 -23.27 -20.51 -4.94
N VAL A 294 -23.71 -19.50 -4.24
CA VAL A 294 -25.13 -19.32 -3.88
C VAL A 294 -25.83 -18.30 -4.76
N ASP A 295 -25.08 -17.45 -5.43
CA ASP A 295 -25.56 -16.45 -6.38
C ASP A 295 -24.43 -15.96 -7.27
N TRP A 296 -24.70 -15.35 -8.44
CA TRP A 296 -23.68 -14.79 -9.32
C TRP A 296 -24.24 -13.67 -10.21
N VAL A 297 -23.34 -12.77 -10.62
CA VAL A 297 -23.67 -11.66 -11.54
C VAL A 297 -22.55 -11.51 -12.55
N TYR A 298 -22.89 -11.40 -13.82
CA TYR A 298 -21.94 -11.00 -14.87
C TYR A 298 -21.69 -9.50 -14.79
N LEU A 299 -20.44 -9.10 -14.77
CA LEU A 299 -20.09 -7.69 -14.71
C LEU A 299 -20.09 -7.06 -16.10
N PRO A 300 -20.46 -5.78 -16.23
CA PRO A 300 -20.50 -5.10 -17.52
C PRO A 300 -19.08 -4.96 -18.09
N LYS A 301 -18.93 -5.17 -19.40
CA LYS A 301 -17.69 -4.94 -20.10
C LYS A 301 -17.55 -3.47 -20.48
N PHE A 302 -16.63 -2.78 -19.83
CA PHE A 302 -16.24 -1.43 -20.21
C PHE A 302 -14.77 -1.18 -19.88
N GLN A 303 -14.19 -0.18 -20.54
CA GLN A 303 -12.84 0.26 -20.22
C GLN A 303 -12.85 0.90 -18.82
N GLY A 304 -12.07 0.36 -17.90
CA GLY A 304 -12.01 0.80 -16.51
C GLY A 304 -12.87 -0.04 -15.55
N LEU A 305 -13.37 -1.22 -15.97
CA LEU A 305 -13.94 -2.21 -15.05
C LEU A 305 -12.92 -2.61 -13.98
N PHE A 306 -11.68 -2.83 -14.39
CA PHE A 306 -10.56 -2.96 -13.47
C PHE A 306 -9.74 -1.65 -13.47
N VAL A 307 -9.30 -1.25 -12.30
CA VAL A 307 -8.38 -0.14 -12.08
C VAL A 307 -6.99 -0.75 -11.95
N PRO A 308 -6.01 -0.34 -12.79
CA PRO A 308 -4.66 -0.87 -12.71
C PRO A 308 -4.00 -0.42 -11.42
N GLY A 309 -3.12 -1.26 -10.89
CA GLY A 309 -2.20 -0.89 -9.84
C GLY A 309 -1.09 0.04 -10.34
N LYS A 310 -0.11 0.29 -9.48
CA LYS A 310 1.03 1.17 -9.79
C LYS A 310 2.04 0.54 -10.75
N ALA A 311 2.07 -0.78 -10.90
CA ALA A 311 2.97 -1.45 -11.84
C ALA A 311 2.66 -1.07 -13.29
N ARG A 312 3.71 -0.81 -14.09
CA ARG A 312 3.58 -0.40 -15.51
C ARG A 312 2.81 -1.40 -16.36
N ASN A 313 2.87 -2.69 -16.04
CA ASN A 313 2.27 -3.78 -16.78
C ASN A 313 1.29 -4.56 -15.89
N SER A 314 0.40 -3.85 -15.19
CA SER A 314 -0.69 -4.50 -14.45
C SER A 314 -1.49 -5.42 -15.37
N LEU A 315 -1.80 -6.63 -14.91
CA LEU A 315 -2.51 -7.65 -15.69
C LEU A 315 -3.86 -7.13 -16.20
N PHE A 316 -4.58 -6.38 -15.36
CA PHE A 316 -5.86 -5.77 -15.71
C PHE A 316 -5.82 -4.24 -15.53
N GLY A 317 -6.74 -3.57 -16.21
CA GLY A 317 -6.96 -2.11 -16.08
C GLY A 317 -6.18 -1.25 -17.08
N SER A 318 -5.02 -1.74 -17.59
CA SER A 318 -4.19 -0.98 -18.55
C SER A 318 -4.78 -1.02 -19.98
N ARG A 319 -5.59 -2.01 -20.29
CA ARG A 319 -6.23 -2.20 -21.62
C ARG A 319 -7.71 -2.56 -21.46
N PRO A 320 -8.54 -2.29 -22.47
CA PRO A 320 -9.89 -2.84 -22.51
C PRO A 320 -9.87 -4.37 -22.37
N ILE A 321 -10.81 -4.92 -21.63
CA ILE A 321 -10.95 -6.37 -21.47
C ILE A 321 -11.82 -6.93 -22.62
N ASP A 322 -11.41 -8.04 -23.20
CA ASP A 322 -12.12 -8.80 -24.26
C ASP A 322 -12.85 -10.04 -23.74
N PHE A 323 -12.69 -10.34 -22.45
CA PHE A 323 -13.30 -11.48 -21.76
C PHE A 323 -14.42 -11.05 -20.80
N ASP A 324 -15.31 -11.99 -20.45
CA ASP A 324 -16.34 -11.79 -19.45
C ASP A 324 -15.76 -11.89 -18.04
N VAL A 325 -16.32 -11.12 -17.11
CA VAL A 325 -15.99 -11.16 -15.69
C VAL A 325 -17.25 -11.50 -14.91
N VAL A 326 -17.12 -12.34 -13.92
CA VAL A 326 -18.24 -12.74 -13.05
C VAL A 326 -17.88 -12.48 -11.58
N ALA A 327 -18.85 -11.99 -10.84
CA ALA A 327 -18.83 -11.96 -9.40
C ALA A 327 -19.66 -13.13 -8.87
N LEU A 328 -19.08 -13.92 -7.96
CA LEU A 328 -19.70 -15.07 -7.33
C LEU A 328 -19.97 -14.74 -5.85
N ARG A 329 -21.21 -14.92 -5.42
CA ARG A 329 -21.52 -14.96 -3.99
C ARG A 329 -21.22 -16.35 -3.47
N VAL A 330 -20.19 -16.48 -2.64
CA VAL A 330 -19.67 -17.75 -2.11
C VAL A 330 -20.03 -17.88 -0.63
N ASN A 331 -20.48 -19.07 -0.23
CA ASN A 331 -20.84 -19.37 1.16
C ASN A 331 -20.53 -20.82 1.55
N PHE A 332 -19.50 -21.02 2.36
CA PHE A 332 -19.12 -22.31 2.93
C PHE A 332 -19.66 -22.55 4.36
N ARG A 333 -20.45 -21.62 4.89
CA ARG A 333 -21.11 -21.77 6.21
C ARG A 333 -22.30 -22.73 6.15
N ARG A 334 -22.91 -22.88 4.96
CA ARG A 334 -24.02 -23.82 4.76
C ARG A 334 -23.49 -25.24 4.77
N PRO A 335 -24.17 -26.18 5.49
CA PRO A 335 -23.83 -27.59 5.36
C PRO A 335 -23.97 -28.02 3.89
N ARG A 336 -23.02 -28.82 3.37
CA ARG A 336 -23.15 -29.44 2.05
C ARG A 336 -24.45 -30.24 2.04
N PRO A 337 -25.35 -30.06 1.07
CA PRO A 337 -26.46 -30.99 0.90
C PRO A 337 -25.86 -32.39 0.68
N PRO A 338 -26.50 -33.44 1.22
CA PRO A 338 -26.06 -34.80 0.96
C PRO A 338 -25.96 -35.01 -0.55
N SER A 339 -24.95 -35.74 -1.01
CA SER A 339 -24.56 -35.89 -2.40
C SER A 339 -25.66 -36.43 -3.35
N SER A 340 -26.77 -36.93 -2.83
CA SER A 340 -27.95 -37.41 -3.54
C SER A 340 -29.01 -36.33 -3.86
N LEU A 341 -28.87 -35.08 -3.35
CA LEU A 341 -29.86 -34.00 -3.51
C LEU A 341 -29.27 -32.70 -4.02
N ALA A 342 -28.12 -32.73 -4.68
CA ALA A 342 -27.56 -31.57 -5.36
C ALA A 342 -28.48 -31.19 -6.54
N GLY A 343 -29.48 -30.35 -6.25
CA GLY A 343 -30.31 -29.73 -7.29
C GLY A 343 -29.42 -28.92 -8.20
N PHE A 344 -29.47 -29.23 -9.47
CA PHE A 344 -28.74 -28.54 -10.54
C PHE A 344 -29.22 -27.10 -10.62
N CYS A 345 -28.39 -26.15 -10.22
CA CYS A 345 -28.61 -24.75 -10.58
C CYS A 345 -28.04 -24.60 -12.00
N SER A 346 -28.91 -24.64 -13.02
CA SER A 346 -28.53 -24.42 -14.40
C SER A 346 -28.10 -22.96 -14.58
N MET A 347 -27.04 -22.74 -15.37
CA MET A 347 -26.76 -21.40 -15.88
C MET A 347 -27.88 -21.01 -16.82
N PRO A 348 -28.69 -19.99 -16.51
CA PRO A 348 -29.66 -19.50 -17.49
C PRO A 348 -28.91 -18.76 -18.59
N ASP A 349 -29.31 -18.94 -19.86
CA ASP A 349 -28.85 -18.16 -21.01
C ASP A 349 -29.20 -16.65 -20.92
N GLY A 350 -29.76 -16.22 -19.80
CA GLY A 350 -30.16 -14.85 -19.51
C GLY A 350 -29.09 -14.06 -18.78
N LYS A 351 -28.44 -13.16 -19.48
CA LYS A 351 -27.50 -12.18 -18.95
C LYS A 351 -28.25 -11.18 -18.08
N CYS A 352 -28.01 -11.19 -16.77
CA CYS A 352 -28.42 -10.11 -15.89
C CYS A 352 -27.26 -9.13 -15.75
N TYR A 353 -27.41 -7.92 -16.26
CA TYR A 353 -26.45 -6.82 -16.10
C TYR A 353 -26.91 -5.95 -14.93
N LEU A 354 -25.96 -5.48 -14.13
CA LEU A 354 -26.19 -4.33 -13.26
C LEU A 354 -26.47 -3.13 -14.18
N CYS A 355 -27.74 -2.86 -14.45
CA CYS A 355 -28.16 -1.62 -15.08
C CYS A 355 -28.17 -0.52 -14.05
N SER A 356 -27.60 0.61 -14.46
CA SER A 356 -27.43 1.93 -13.82
C SER A 356 -28.51 2.36 -12.85
#